data_a4b347ff0be804b9e38d8c9fb2d8b2a7
#
_entry.id   a4b347ff0be804b9e38d8c9fb2d8b2a7
#
_cell.length_a   1.000
_cell.length_b   1.000
_cell.length_c   1.000
_cell.angle_alpha   90.00
_cell.angle_beta   90.00
_cell.angle_gamma   90.00
#
_symmetry.space_group_name_H-M   'P 1'
#
loop_
_entity.id
_entity.type
_entity.pdbx_description
1 polymer ?
#
loop_
_entity_poly.entity_id
_entity_poly.type
_entity_poly.pdbx_seq_one_letter_code
_entity_poly.pdbx_strand_id
1 'polypeptide(L)'
;PPPFIIDSGNFKWDYDKFKGLAEYKKFGKFAYIAKLRNGIWRNVGGCLAPMNAFMNSVGLETLGLRMERCCHNALKLAEFFESCDGIEVNYPALKASPFYDLCQEELGGKGGAILTIRAGSKERAFKLINGLKLATNATNIGDTRTLVIHTCVYLLLLASVNVDRTCRVCSATQLE
;
A
#
# COMPACT_ATOMS: atom_id res chain seq x y z
N PRO A 1 12.14 0.92 -0.90
CA PRO A 1 12.45 0.74 -2.33
C PRO A 1 11.83 1.85 -3.16
N PRO A 2 12.46 2.30 -4.25
CA PRO A 2 11.84 3.27 -5.12
C PRO A 2 10.58 2.69 -5.76
N PRO A 3 9.57 3.53 -6.06
CA PRO A 3 8.38 3.07 -6.75
C PRO A 3 8.72 2.62 -8.17
N PHE A 4 8.08 1.54 -8.61
CA PHE A 4 8.14 1.06 -9.99
C PHE A 4 6.90 1.52 -10.75
N ILE A 5 7.08 1.89 -12.00
CA ILE A 5 5.97 2.17 -12.92
C ILE A 5 5.86 0.98 -13.85
N ILE A 6 4.74 0.28 -13.76
CA ILE A 6 4.42 -0.89 -14.58
C ILE A 6 3.24 -0.54 -15.47
N ASP A 7 3.43 -0.71 -16.78
CA ASP A 7 2.38 -0.50 -17.78
C ASP A 7 2.17 -1.79 -18.58
N SER A 8 0.98 -2.38 -18.47
CA SER A 8 0.60 -3.58 -19.23
C SER A 8 0.46 -3.31 -20.73
N GLY A 9 0.32 -2.06 -21.13
CA GLY A 9 0.00 -1.66 -22.51
C GLY A 9 -1.45 -1.96 -22.94
N ASN A 10 -2.29 -2.47 -22.03
CA ASN A 10 -3.67 -2.85 -22.34
C ASN A 10 -4.68 -1.76 -22.05
N PHE A 11 -4.28 -0.71 -21.34
CA PHE A 11 -5.17 0.40 -21.03
C PHE A 11 -5.52 1.18 -22.29
N LYS A 12 -6.82 1.34 -22.56
CA LYS A 12 -7.33 2.12 -23.71
C LYS A 12 -7.34 3.60 -23.33
N TRP A 13 -6.34 4.32 -23.78
CA TRP A 13 -6.24 5.75 -23.51
C TRP A 13 -7.26 6.54 -24.33
N ASP A 14 -8.07 7.36 -23.66
CA ASP A 14 -8.89 8.38 -24.26
C ASP A 14 -8.02 9.63 -24.49
N TYR A 15 -7.59 9.82 -25.73
CA TYR A 15 -6.69 10.92 -26.08
C TYR A 15 -7.37 12.31 -26.09
N ASP A 16 -8.69 12.36 -26.15
CA ASP A 16 -9.45 13.61 -26.02
C ASP A 16 -9.49 14.07 -24.55
N LYS A 17 -9.63 13.12 -23.64
CA LYS A 17 -9.53 13.35 -22.20
C LYS A 17 -8.09 13.60 -21.75
N PHE A 18 -7.15 12.82 -22.25
CA PHE A 18 -5.72 12.88 -21.89
C PHE A 18 -4.89 13.54 -23.00
N LYS A 19 -5.19 14.81 -23.29
CA LYS A 19 -4.56 15.59 -24.38
C LYS A 19 -3.04 15.54 -24.37
N GLY A 20 -2.40 15.47 -23.17
CA GLY A 20 -0.95 15.34 -23.03
C GLY A 20 -0.36 14.04 -23.60
N LEU A 21 -1.17 13.03 -23.89
CA LEU A 21 -0.75 11.79 -24.53
C LEU A 21 -1.03 11.77 -26.05
N ALA A 22 -1.78 12.72 -26.57
CA ALA A 22 -2.24 12.72 -27.97
C ALA A 22 -1.07 12.66 -28.98
N GLU A 23 0.02 13.39 -28.74
CA GLU A 23 1.23 13.36 -29.57
C GLU A 23 1.91 11.99 -29.62
N TYR A 24 1.66 11.16 -28.61
CA TYR A 24 2.24 9.82 -28.44
C TYR A 24 1.32 8.70 -28.94
N LYS A 25 0.13 9.01 -29.44
CA LYS A 25 -0.84 8.03 -29.99
C LYS A 25 -0.19 7.07 -31.02
N LYS A 26 0.75 7.56 -31.80
CA LYS A 26 1.50 6.76 -32.78
C LYS A 26 2.28 5.56 -32.20
N PHE A 27 2.59 5.59 -30.90
CA PHE A 27 3.27 4.50 -30.21
C PHE A 27 2.32 3.41 -29.71
N GLY A 28 1.00 3.53 -29.97
CA GLY A 28 0.01 2.52 -29.60
C GLY A 28 0.06 2.16 -28.12
N LYS A 29 0.21 0.89 -27.80
CA LYS A 29 0.28 0.37 -26.44
C LYS A 29 1.44 0.94 -25.60
N PHE A 30 2.45 1.48 -26.22
CA PHE A 30 3.59 2.11 -25.52
C PHE A 30 3.46 3.62 -25.36
N ALA A 31 2.33 4.23 -25.72
CA ALA A 31 2.13 5.69 -25.70
C ALA A 31 2.45 6.31 -24.33
N TYR A 32 2.01 5.70 -23.25
CA TYR A 32 2.26 6.16 -21.88
C TYR A 32 3.75 6.13 -21.52
N ILE A 33 4.40 5.01 -21.72
CA ILE A 33 5.84 4.86 -21.42
C ILE A 33 6.68 5.74 -22.33
N ALA A 34 6.32 5.88 -23.60
CA ALA A 34 7.00 6.79 -24.53
C ALA A 34 6.88 8.26 -24.08
N LYS A 35 5.71 8.70 -23.63
CA LYS A 35 5.50 10.04 -23.05
C LYS A 35 6.34 10.23 -21.80
N LEU A 36 6.31 9.27 -20.89
CA LEU A 36 7.06 9.31 -19.64
C LEU A 36 8.57 9.46 -19.91
N ARG A 37 9.11 8.64 -20.82
CA ARG A 37 10.55 8.65 -21.15
C ARG A 37 10.97 9.93 -21.89
N ASN A 38 10.23 10.33 -22.91
CA ASN A 38 10.62 11.44 -23.77
C ASN A 38 10.23 12.81 -23.21
N GLY A 39 9.12 12.89 -22.47
CA GLY A 39 8.62 14.17 -21.94
C GLY A 39 9.17 14.49 -20.57
N ILE A 40 9.11 13.53 -19.64
CA ILE A 40 9.43 13.78 -18.23
C ILE A 40 10.87 13.34 -17.92
N TRP A 41 11.14 12.05 -18.03
CA TRP A 41 12.43 11.49 -17.62
C TRP A 41 13.62 12.12 -18.35
N ARG A 42 13.53 12.24 -19.67
CA ARG A 42 14.57 12.87 -20.50
C ARG A 42 14.89 14.29 -20.02
N ASN A 43 13.87 15.09 -19.68
CA ASN A 43 14.04 16.50 -19.34
C ASN A 43 14.46 16.72 -17.88
N VAL A 44 13.99 15.85 -16.95
CA VAL A 44 14.34 15.92 -15.53
C VAL A 44 15.68 15.24 -15.25
N GLY A 45 16.07 14.25 -16.06
CA GLY A 45 17.35 13.55 -15.93
C GLY A 45 17.45 12.64 -14.71
N GLY A 46 16.33 12.26 -14.07
CA GLY A 46 16.32 11.41 -12.89
C GLY A 46 16.93 10.02 -13.18
N CYS A 47 17.93 9.63 -12.42
CA CYS A 47 18.58 8.34 -12.53
C CYS A 47 18.84 7.74 -11.15
N LEU A 48 18.58 6.45 -10.99
CA LEU A 48 18.90 5.74 -9.76
C LEU A 48 20.43 5.60 -9.63
N ALA A 49 20.98 6.10 -8.52
CA ALA A 49 22.42 5.95 -8.26
C ALA A 49 22.80 4.46 -8.14
N PRO A 50 23.98 4.05 -8.63
CA PRO A 50 24.41 2.65 -8.59
C PRO A 50 24.38 2.03 -7.19
N MET A 51 24.79 2.75 -6.16
CA MET A 51 24.75 2.29 -4.77
C MET A 51 23.29 2.02 -4.33
N ASN A 52 22.34 2.90 -4.68
CA ASN A 52 20.93 2.70 -4.35
C ASN A 52 20.36 1.49 -5.10
N ALA A 53 20.78 1.27 -6.35
CA ALA A 53 20.40 0.08 -7.12
C ALA A 53 20.92 -1.20 -6.46
N PHE A 54 22.17 -1.21 -6.02
CA PHE A 54 22.75 -2.32 -5.28
C PHE A 54 22.01 -2.62 -3.97
N MET A 55 21.74 -1.60 -3.14
CA MET A 55 20.99 -1.76 -1.91
C MET A 55 19.57 -2.28 -2.14
N ASN A 56 18.91 -1.82 -3.21
CA ASN A 56 17.60 -2.34 -3.60
C ASN A 56 17.67 -3.82 -4.01
N SER A 57 18.71 -4.23 -4.75
CA SER A 57 18.91 -5.62 -5.14
C SER A 57 19.11 -6.51 -3.92
N VAL A 58 19.96 -6.11 -2.97
CA VAL A 58 20.13 -6.82 -1.70
C VAL A 58 18.80 -6.92 -0.93
N GLY A 59 18.02 -5.82 -0.86
CA GLY A 59 16.72 -5.82 -0.21
C GLY A 59 15.67 -6.73 -0.88
N LEU A 60 15.79 -6.96 -2.18
CA LEU A 60 14.90 -7.85 -2.93
C LEU A 60 15.16 -9.34 -2.66
N GLU A 61 16.39 -9.73 -2.33
CA GLU A 61 16.75 -11.13 -2.10
C GLU A 61 15.92 -11.78 -0.98
N THR A 62 15.55 -11.01 0.06
CA THR A 62 14.74 -11.48 1.18
C THR A 62 13.29 -11.04 1.13
N LEU A 63 12.85 -10.35 0.05
CA LEU A 63 11.52 -9.76 -0.01
C LEU A 63 10.42 -10.82 0.11
N GLY A 64 10.58 -11.96 -0.56
CA GLY A 64 9.60 -13.06 -0.52
C GLY A 64 9.38 -13.57 0.91
N LEU A 65 10.46 -13.85 1.63
CA LEU A 65 10.41 -14.32 3.03
C LEU A 65 9.75 -13.29 3.95
N ARG A 66 10.13 -12.01 3.81
CA ARG A 66 9.55 -10.92 4.61
C ARG A 66 8.06 -10.76 4.33
N MET A 67 7.66 -10.76 3.04
CA MET A 67 6.25 -10.62 2.68
C MET A 67 5.41 -11.81 3.14
N GLU A 68 5.94 -13.01 3.11
CA GLU A 68 5.24 -14.19 3.62
C GLU A 68 4.96 -14.05 5.13
N ARG A 69 5.96 -13.65 5.91
CA ARG A 69 5.79 -13.38 7.34
C ARG A 69 4.82 -12.23 7.60
N CYS A 70 4.94 -11.13 6.84
CA CYS A 70 4.02 -9.99 6.96
C CYS A 70 2.56 -10.38 6.68
N CYS A 71 2.31 -11.14 5.61
CA CYS A 71 0.96 -11.60 5.28
C CYS A 71 0.39 -12.51 6.38
N HIS A 72 1.20 -13.44 6.90
CA HIS A 72 0.79 -14.31 8.01
C HIS A 72 0.42 -13.50 9.25
N ASN A 73 1.28 -12.56 9.66
CA ASN A 73 1.04 -11.74 10.84
C ASN A 73 -0.16 -10.81 10.66
N ALA A 74 -0.33 -10.22 9.47
CA ALA A 74 -1.47 -9.37 9.16
C ALA A 74 -2.79 -10.14 9.20
N LEU A 75 -2.82 -11.39 8.70
CA LEU A 75 -3.99 -12.26 8.80
C LEU A 75 -4.33 -12.57 10.27
N LYS A 76 -3.33 -12.95 11.08
CA LYS A 76 -3.53 -13.22 12.52
C LYS A 76 -4.08 -12.02 13.27
N LEU A 77 -3.56 -10.81 12.98
CA LEU A 77 -4.09 -9.58 13.54
C LEU A 77 -5.50 -9.27 13.07
N ALA A 78 -5.79 -9.50 11.80
CA ALA A 78 -7.11 -9.28 11.25
C ALA A 78 -8.15 -10.21 11.89
N GLU A 79 -7.84 -11.52 12.05
CA GLU A 79 -8.67 -12.50 12.75
C GLU A 79 -8.89 -12.11 14.22
N PHE A 80 -7.85 -11.62 14.89
CA PHE A 80 -7.95 -11.15 16.27
C PHE A 80 -8.90 -9.95 16.38
N PHE A 81 -8.71 -8.95 15.55
CA PHE A 81 -9.57 -7.77 15.58
C PHE A 81 -11.00 -8.05 15.14
N GLU A 82 -11.22 -9.00 14.23
CA GLU A 82 -12.56 -9.48 13.86
C GLU A 82 -13.30 -10.09 15.04
N SER A 83 -12.58 -10.72 15.98
CA SER A 83 -13.15 -11.27 17.22
C SER A 83 -13.46 -10.21 18.29
N CYS A 84 -13.03 -8.96 18.11
CA CYS A 84 -13.23 -7.89 19.09
C CYS A 84 -14.54 -7.13 18.85
N ASP A 85 -15.36 -6.99 19.89
CA ASP A 85 -16.64 -6.28 19.80
C ASP A 85 -16.46 -4.80 19.44
N GLY A 86 -17.23 -4.36 18.46
CA GLY A 86 -17.27 -2.95 18.02
C GLY A 86 -16.03 -2.52 17.22
N ILE A 87 -15.29 -3.48 16.68
CA ILE A 87 -14.23 -3.24 15.69
C ILE A 87 -14.63 -3.83 14.35
N GLU A 88 -14.58 -3.05 13.30
CA GLU A 88 -14.72 -3.52 11.93
C GLU A 88 -13.32 -3.64 11.31
N VAL A 89 -13.06 -4.75 10.62
CA VAL A 89 -11.77 -5.03 9.99
C VAL A 89 -11.92 -5.06 8.47
N ASN A 90 -10.99 -4.43 7.77
CA ASN A 90 -10.86 -4.57 6.32
C ASN A 90 -9.49 -5.19 6.00
N TYR A 91 -9.51 -6.45 5.59
CA TYR A 91 -8.35 -7.19 5.13
C TYR A 91 -8.78 -8.22 4.08
N PRO A 92 -8.17 -8.25 2.88
CA PRO A 92 -8.68 -9.03 1.76
C PRO A 92 -8.64 -10.55 1.98
N ALA A 93 -7.75 -11.07 2.82
CA ALA A 93 -7.65 -12.49 3.10
C ALA A 93 -8.56 -12.98 4.24
N LEU A 94 -9.39 -12.13 4.86
CA LEU A 94 -10.45 -12.55 5.77
C LEU A 94 -11.60 -13.18 4.98
N LYS A 95 -12.16 -14.29 5.49
CA LYS A 95 -13.29 -14.98 4.84
C LYS A 95 -14.54 -14.13 4.69
N ALA A 96 -14.75 -13.18 5.60
CA ALA A 96 -15.84 -12.21 5.55
C ALA A 96 -15.59 -11.05 4.56
N SER A 97 -14.39 -10.94 3.99
CA SER A 97 -14.06 -9.88 3.04
C SER A 97 -14.76 -10.09 1.69
N PRO A 98 -15.35 -9.05 1.08
CA PRO A 98 -15.89 -9.13 -0.28
C PRO A 98 -14.81 -9.39 -1.34
N PHE A 99 -13.55 -9.27 -0.98
CA PHE A 99 -12.40 -9.50 -1.86
C PHE A 99 -11.69 -10.83 -1.60
N TYR A 100 -12.28 -11.72 -0.76
CA TYR A 100 -11.65 -12.97 -0.37
C TYR A 100 -11.32 -13.86 -1.58
N ASP A 101 -12.31 -14.12 -2.43
CA ASP A 101 -12.14 -14.99 -3.61
C ASP A 101 -11.10 -14.42 -4.58
N LEU A 102 -11.14 -13.11 -4.84
CA LEU A 102 -10.15 -12.42 -5.66
C LEU A 102 -8.74 -12.50 -5.05
N CYS A 103 -8.64 -12.38 -3.71
CA CYS A 103 -7.38 -12.54 -2.99
C CYS A 103 -6.82 -13.97 -3.12
N GLN A 104 -7.68 -14.99 -3.09
CA GLN A 104 -7.25 -16.37 -3.33
C GLN A 104 -6.75 -16.56 -4.76
N GLU A 105 -7.49 -16.07 -5.74
CA GLU A 105 -7.19 -16.22 -7.17
C GLU A 105 -5.92 -15.46 -7.59
N GLU A 106 -5.83 -14.18 -7.27
CA GLU A 106 -4.77 -13.30 -7.78
C GLU A 106 -3.50 -13.27 -6.89
N LEU A 107 -3.66 -13.47 -5.59
CA LEU A 107 -2.59 -13.31 -4.61
C LEU A 107 -2.26 -14.61 -3.85
N GLY A 108 -2.87 -15.73 -4.21
CA GLY A 108 -2.67 -17.01 -3.52
C GLY A 108 -3.02 -16.96 -2.04
N GLY A 109 -4.04 -16.17 -1.66
CA GLY A 109 -4.48 -15.99 -0.29
C GLY A 109 -3.61 -15.06 0.57
N LYS A 110 -2.60 -14.42 -0.01
CA LYS A 110 -1.69 -13.51 0.70
C LYS A 110 -2.18 -12.07 0.59
N GLY A 111 -2.96 -11.61 1.58
CA GLY A 111 -3.64 -10.30 1.58
C GLY A 111 -2.73 -9.08 1.77
N GLY A 112 -1.39 -9.26 1.80
CA GLY A 112 -0.42 -8.19 2.01
C GLY A 112 -0.16 -7.89 3.49
N ALA A 113 0.63 -6.83 3.73
CA ALA A 113 1.09 -6.43 5.07
C ALA A 113 0.22 -5.36 5.73
N ILE A 114 -0.83 -4.88 5.06
CA ILE A 114 -1.63 -3.74 5.51
C ILE A 114 -3.06 -4.19 5.79
N LEU A 115 -3.55 -3.90 6.98
CA LEU A 115 -4.95 -4.01 7.32
C LEU A 115 -5.49 -2.68 7.83
N THR A 116 -6.80 -2.47 7.77
CA THR A 116 -7.44 -1.29 8.36
C THR A 116 -8.53 -1.72 9.31
N ILE A 117 -8.66 -0.99 10.42
CA ILE A 117 -9.70 -1.20 11.40
C ILE A 117 -10.50 0.08 11.63
N ARG A 118 -11.77 -0.07 11.97
CA ARG A 118 -12.64 0.99 12.47
C ARG A 118 -12.99 0.69 13.91
N ALA A 119 -12.61 1.58 14.80
CA ALA A 119 -12.84 1.42 16.26
C ALA A 119 -14.18 2.04 16.72
N GLY A 120 -15.07 2.39 15.81
CA GLY A 120 -16.38 2.97 16.12
C GLY A 120 -16.37 4.48 16.37
N SER A 121 -15.34 5.05 17.04
CA SER A 121 -15.17 6.49 17.19
C SER A 121 -13.70 6.90 17.11
N LYS A 122 -13.48 8.19 16.89
CA LYS A 122 -12.13 8.79 16.82
C LYS A 122 -11.39 8.64 18.15
N GLU A 123 -12.09 8.86 19.25
CA GLU A 123 -11.54 8.77 20.61
C GLU A 123 -11.09 7.34 20.92
N ARG A 124 -11.89 6.34 20.55
CA ARG A 124 -11.53 4.93 20.71
C ARG A 124 -10.32 4.58 19.86
N ALA A 125 -10.24 5.08 18.62
CA ALA A 125 -9.10 4.85 17.74
C ALA A 125 -7.81 5.43 18.32
N PHE A 126 -7.83 6.67 18.83
CA PHE A 126 -6.66 7.26 19.50
C PHE A 126 -6.30 6.55 20.81
N LYS A 127 -7.29 6.14 21.61
CA LYS A 127 -7.05 5.37 22.83
C LYS A 127 -6.36 4.03 22.50
N LEU A 128 -6.80 3.35 21.44
CA LEU A 128 -6.16 2.12 20.97
C LEU A 128 -4.71 2.39 20.57
N ILE A 129 -4.46 3.36 19.69
CA ILE A 129 -3.11 3.68 19.17
C ILE A 129 -2.16 4.04 20.32
N ASN A 130 -2.61 4.89 21.24
CA ASN A 130 -1.80 5.35 22.38
C ASN A 130 -1.56 4.24 23.41
N GLY A 131 -2.39 3.21 23.44
CA GLY A 131 -2.23 2.05 24.32
C GLY A 131 -1.25 1.00 23.79
N LEU A 132 -0.88 1.04 22.51
CA LEU A 132 0.04 0.08 21.92
C LEU A 132 1.48 0.33 22.40
N LYS A 133 2.14 -0.75 22.83
CA LYS A 133 3.52 -0.70 23.31
C LYS A 133 4.52 -1.18 22.27
N LEU A 134 4.14 -2.14 21.46
CA LEU A 134 5.01 -2.77 20.46
C LEU A 134 4.94 -2.05 19.11
N ALA A 135 3.75 -1.66 18.67
CA ALA A 135 3.58 -0.97 17.41
C ALA A 135 3.95 0.52 17.54
N THR A 136 4.69 1.02 16.56
CA THR A 136 5.13 2.42 16.50
C THR A 136 4.10 3.26 15.76
N ASN A 137 3.68 4.38 16.37
CA ASN A 137 2.82 5.35 15.68
C ASN A 137 3.66 6.17 14.69
N ALA A 138 3.69 5.73 13.45
CA ALA A 138 4.46 6.36 12.36
C ALA A 138 3.89 5.99 10.99
N THR A 139 4.18 6.83 9.99
CA THR A 139 3.81 6.56 8.59
C THR A 139 5.02 6.02 7.83
N ASN A 140 4.95 4.80 7.38
CA ASN A 140 5.91 4.21 6.43
C ASN A 140 5.29 2.99 5.77
N ILE A 141 5.89 2.51 4.68
CA ILE A 141 5.57 1.23 4.04
C ILE A 141 6.86 0.46 3.83
N GLY A 142 6.88 -0.81 4.24
CA GLY A 142 8.05 -1.68 4.12
C GLY A 142 9.06 -1.53 5.26
N ASP A 143 8.65 -0.95 6.39
CA ASP A 143 9.46 -0.96 7.62
C ASP A 143 9.56 -2.38 8.18
N THR A 144 10.62 -2.64 8.94
CA THR A 144 10.79 -3.90 9.69
C THR A 144 9.97 -3.94 10.98
N ARG A 145 9.47 -2.81 11.44
CA ARG A 145 8.61 -2.67 12.63
C ARG A 145 7.15 -2.69 12.25
N THR A 146 6.30 -3.11 13.20
CA THR A 146 4.85 -2.93 13.08
C THR A 146 4.52 -1.45 13.29
N LEU A 147 3.83 -0.88 12.30
CA LEU A 147 3.44 0.52 12.32
C LEU A 147 1.92 0.65 12.40
N VAL A 148 1.47 1.67 13.12
CA VAL A 148 0.06 2.05 13.21
C VAL A 148 -0.08 3.54 13.02
N ILE A 149 -1.14 3.95 12.33
CA ILE A 149 -1.44 5.38 12.16
C ILE A 149 -2.94 5.61 12.09
N HIS A 150 -3.40 6.72 12.64
CA HIS A 150 -4.74 7.22 12.39
C HIS A 150 -4.79 7.93 11.04
N THR A 151 -5.68 7.51 10.14
CA THR A 151 -5.76 8.03 8.76
C THR A 151 -6.03 9.53 8.68
N CYS A 152 -6.76 10.13 9.64
CA CYS A 152 -6.95 11.58 9.70
C CYS A 152 -5.64 12.37 9.80
N VAL A 153 -4.66 11.87 10.54
CA VAL A 153 -3.38 12.58 10.74
C VAL A 153 -2.60 12.66 9.42
N TYR A 154 -2.72 11.64 8.58
CA TYR A 154 -2.05 11.58 7.30
C TYR A 154 -2.76 12.43 6.21
N LEU A 155 -4.09 12.46 6.23
CA LEU A 155 -4.89 13.19 5.23
C LEU A 155 -4.99 14.70 5.51
N LEU A 156 -4.84 15.13 6.76
CA LEU A 156 -4.73 16.56 7.08
C LEU A 156 -3.48 17.22 6.49
N LEU A 157 -2.47 16.41 6.14
CA LEU A 157 -1.29 16.89 5.41
C LEU A 157 -1.50 16.93 3.88
N LEU A 158 -2.53 16.29 3.33
CA LEU A 158 -2.70 16.12 1.89
C LEU A 158 -4.04 16.59 1.32
N ALA A 159 -5.12 16.69 2.08
CA ALA A 159 -6.42 17.27 1.65
C ALA A 159 -7.42 17.32 2.81
N SER A 160 -8.32 18.29 2.76
CA SER A 160 -9.50 18.42 3.61
C SER A 160 -10.56 17.35 3.27
N VAL A 161 -10.38 16.13 3.75
CA VAL A 161 -11.37 15.05 3.58
C VAL A 161 -11.83 14.58 4.96
N ASN A 162 -13.14 14.50 5.14
CA ASN A 162 -13.79 13.93 6.32
C ASN A 162 -13.45 12.44 6.46
N VAL A 163 -12.41 12.10 7.22
CA VAL A 163 -12.03 10.73 7.53
C VAL A 163 -12.19 10.49 9.02
N ASP A 164 -13.39 10.16 9.38
CA ASP A 164 -13.81 10.28 10.79
C ASP A 164 -13.71 9.01 11.64
N ARG A 165 -13.25 7.86 11.16
CA ARG A 165 -13.35 6.62 11.97
C ARG A 165 -12.30 5.54 11.71
N THR A 166 -11.35 5.76 10.85
CA THR A 166 -10.45 4.68 10.40
C THR A 166 -9.05 4.79 10.97
N CYS A 167 -8.55 3.73 11.58
CA CYS A 167 -7.15 3.53 11.90
C CYS A 167 -6.55 2.57 10.88
N ARG A 168 -5.35 2.85 10.39
CA ARG A 168 -4.63 1.94 9.47
C ARG A 168 -3.44 1.33 10.20
N VAL A 169 -3.36 0.01 10.18
CA VAL A 169 -2.17 -0.71 10.62
C VAL A 169 -1.35 -1.02 9.38
N CYS A 170 -0.14 -0.50 9.33
CA CYS A 170 0.77 -0.72 8.22
C CYS A 170 1.94 -1.58 8.71
N SER A 171 2.15 -2.73 8.09
CA SER A 171 3.25 -3.65 8.37
C SER A 171 3.18 -4.40 9.71
N ALA A 172 2.77 -5.66 9.64
CA ALA A 172 2.72 -6.59 10.77
C ALA A 172 3.98 -7.47 10.84
N THR A 173 5.17 -6.87 10.82
CA THR A 173 6.44 -7.62 10.70
C THR A 173 6.92 -8.25 12.01
N GLN A 174 6.52 -7.73 13.16
CA GLN A 174 6.98 -8.20 14.47
C GLN A 174 5.79 -8.55 15.38
N LEU A 175 5.22 -9.73 15.17
CA LEU A 175 4.38 -10.40 16.17
C LEU A 175 4.91 -11.81 16.34
N GLU A 176 5.73 -12.03 17.32
CA GLU A 176 5.96 -13.31 17.96
C GLU A 176 5.06 -13.45 19.19
#